data_bddac89bb9feb517b9bd43040960cc42
#
_entry.id   bddac89bb9feb517b9bd43040960cc42
#
_cell.length_a   1.000
_cell.length_b   1.000
_cell.length_c   1.000
_cell.angle_alpha   90.00
_cell.angle_beta   90.00
_cell.angle_gamma   90.00
#
_symmetry.space_group_name_H-M   'P 1'
#
loop_
_entity.id
_entity.type
_entity.pdbx_description
1 polymer ?
#
loop_
_entity_poly.entity_id
_entity_poly.type
_entity_poly.pdbx_seq_one_letter_code
_entity_poly.pdbx_strand_id
1 'polypeptide(L)'
;MHTKGGMYVDDARYISRGLWVIMSCFVWQLSKELRRMADMTICLASASPRRREILDQLGISYQVLPQDVDESHRAGETPAAYVKRLAACKAESALASHGEKQGIACLGSDTTVVCDGQVFEKPADQEDAHRMLSSLSGKSHQVLTAVALATADFTEVLLSVSEVTFRVLEDDEISAYWQTGEPADKAGGYGIQGLGALFIESMKGSYSGIMGLPVFETAYLLQKIDMPAANILGQYQ
;
A
#
# COMPACT_ATOMS: atom_id res chain seq x y z
N MET A 1 20.62 -48.64 66.42
CA MET A 1 19.42 -48.82 65.59
C MET A 1 19.32 -47.69 64.65
N HIS A 2 19.21 -47.98 63.37
CA HIS A 2 19.52 -47.12 62.23
C HIS A 2 18.48 -46.03 61.96
N THR A 3 18.91 -44.79 61.89
CA THR A 3 18.17 -43.67 61.31
C THR A 3 18.60 -43.48 59.85
N LYS A 4 17.64 -43.64 58.92
CA LYS A 4 17.82 -43.19 57.52
C LYS A 4 17.54 -41.71 57.45
N GLY A 5 18.54 -40.89 57.22
CA GLY A 5 18.40 -39.48 56.89
C GLY A 5 18.17 -39.28 55.41
N GLY A 6 17.14 -38.55 55.09
CA GLY A 6 16.66 -38.35 53.72
C GLY A 6 17.52 -37.40 52.88
N MET A 7 17.54 -37.72 51.65
CA MET A 7 18.13 -37.00 50.53
C MET A 7 16.93 -36.38 49.74
N TYR A 8 16.56 -35.15 50.10
CA TYR A 8 15.49 -34.41 49.39
C TYR A 8 15.72 -32.88 49.47
N VAL A 9 16.83 -32.37 48.97
CA VAL A 9 17.04 -30.91 48.94
C VAL A 9 17.66 -30.41 47.60
N ASP A 10 18.00 -31.21 46.66
CA ASP A 10 18.74 -30.76 45.46
C ASP A 10 17.89 -30.51 44.17
N ASP A 11 16.70 -31.07 44.10
CA ASP A 11 15.87 -30.96 42.87
C ASP A 11 15.24 -29.58 42.67
N ALA A 12 14.93 -28.83 43.76
CA ALA A 12 14.29 -27.51 43.65
C ALA A 12 15.22 -26.44 43.07
N ARG A 13 16.52 -26.57 43.22
CA ARG A 13 17.52 -25.59 42.69
C ARG A 13 17.81 -25.82 41.22
N TYR A 14 17.67 -27.04 40.71
CA TYR A 14 17.84 -27.36 39.27
C TYR A 14 16.63 -26.91 38.45
N ILE A 15 15.42 -27.07 38.96
CA ILE A 15 14.17 -26.63 38.30
C ILE A 15 14.13 -25.10 38.26
N SER A 16 14.55 -24.39 39.32
CA SER A 16 14.54 -22.92 39.31
C SER A 16 15.56 -22.32 38.34
N ARG A 17 16.73 -22.92 38.16
CA ARG A 17 17.75 -22.48 37.19
C ARG A 17 17.32 -22.71 35.75
N GLY A 18 16.66 -23.85 35.43
CA GLY A 18 16.13 -24.14 34.12
C GLY A 18 15.03 -23.16 33.70
N LEU A 19 14.09 -22.85 34.61
CA LEU A 19 13.04 -21.86 34.40
C LEU A 19 13.58 -20.43 34.20
N TRP A 20 14.63 -20.05 34.93
CA TRP A 20 15.29 -18.74 34.78
C TRP A 20 15.99 -18.59 33.41
N VAL A 21 16.62 -19.63 32.90
CA VAL A 21 17.28 -19.61 31.60
C VAL A 21 16.24 -19.56 30.48
N ILE A 22 15.15 -20.30 30.59
CA ILE A 22 14.05 -20.27 29.60
C ILE A 22 13.35 -18.90 29.63
N MET A 23 13.03 -18.37 30.81
CA MET A 23 12.44 -17.04 30.93
C MET A 23 13.38 -15.92 30.45
N SER A 24 14.67 -15.98 30.75
CA SER A 24 15.63 -14.98 30.26
C SER A 24 15.82 -15.04 28.76
N CYS A 25 15.82 -16.24 28.16
CA CYS A 25 15.85 -16.41 26.71
C CYS A 25 14.58 -15.89 26.05
N PHE A 26 13.41 -16.15 26.66
CA PHE A 26 12.12 -15.66 26.17
C PHE A 26 12.00 -14.13 26.29
N VAL A 27 12.40 -13.56 27.41
CA VAL A 27 12.44 -12.09 27.63
C VAL A 27 13.44 -11.44 26.70
N TRP A 28 14.61 -12.05 26.47
CA TRP A 28 15.61 -11.54 25.53
C TRP A 28 15.10 -11.61 24.08
N GLN A 29 14.41 -12.68 23.72
CA GLN A 29 13.80 -12.83 22.40
C GLN A 29 12.66 -11.83 22.18
N LEU A 30 11.78 -11.67 23.18
CA LEU A 30 10.72 -10.64 23.18
C LEU A 30 11.30 -9.22 23.10
N SER A 31 12.37 -8.93 23.85
CA SER A 31 13.00 -7.61 23.82
C SER A 31 13.72 -7.33 22.50
N LYS A 32 14.20 -8.37 21.83
CA LYS A 32 14.80 -8.27 20.49
C LYS A 32 13.75 -8.05 19.41
N GLU A 33 12.60 -8.74 19.52
CA GLU A 33 11.45 -8.51 18.65
C GLU A 33 10.83 -7.12 18.88
N LEU A 34 10.63 -6.70 20.11
CA LEU A 34 10.17 -5.35 20.45
C LEU A 34 11.11 -4.23 19.95
N ARG A 35 12.42 -4.44 19.99
CA ARG A 35 13.39 -3.49 19.38
C ARG A 35 13.36 -3.52 17.87
N ARG A 36 13.18 -4.70 17.25
CA ARG A 36 13.03 -4.84 15.80
C ARG A 36 11.78 -4.12 15.28
N MET A 37 10.71 -4.06 16.10
CA MET A 37 9.46 -3.39 15.80
C MET A 37 9.55 -1.85 15.95
N ALA A 38 10.39 -1.35 16.83
CA ALA A 38 10.55 0.09 17.08
C ALA A 38 11.34 0.83 15.99
N ASP A 39 12.06 0.11 15.11
CA ASP A 39 12.99 0.66 14.11
C ASP A 39 12.62 0.33 12.67
N MET A 40 11.34 -0.06 12.37
CA MET A 40 10.92 -0.31 10.98
C MET A 40 10.86 1.00 10.19
N THR A 41 11.67 1.07 9.15
CA THR A 41 11.62 2.16 8.17
C THR A 41 10.65 1.82 7.05
N ILE A 42 9.64 2.66 6.87
CA ILE A 42 8.72 2.55 5.74
C ILE A 42 9.32 3.28 4.53
N CYS A 43 9.37 2.62 3.38
CA CYS A 43 9.72 3.22 2.09
C CYS A 43 8.49 3.26 1.19
N LEU A 44 8.21 4.39 0.58
CA LEU A 44 7.18 4.53 -0.45
C LEU A 44 7.83 4.45 -1.84
N ALA A 45 7.60 3.35 -2.54
CA ALA A 45 8.09 3.09 -3.90
C ALA A 45 7.27 3.84 -4.96
N SER A 46 7.06 5.15 -4.76
CA SER A 46 6.24 5.96 -5.65
C SER A 46 6.63 7.43 -5.59
N ALA A 47 6.65 8.09 -6.76
CA ALA A 47 6.80 9.55 -6.88
C ALA A 47 5.47 10.30 -6.71
N SER A 48 4.32 9.62 -6.68
CA SER A 48 2.99 10.22 -6.66
C SER A 48 2.79 11.14 -5.45
N PRO A 49 2.48 12.45 -5.65
CA PRO A 49 2.17 13.36 -4.55
C PRO A 49 0.96 12.91 -3.74
N ARG A 50 -0.08 12.39 -4.39
CA ARG A 50 -1.32 11.93 -3.76
C ARG A 50 -1.11 10.79 -2.77
N ARG A 51 -0.23 9.84 -3.10
CA ARG A 51 0.13 8.73 -2.19
C ARG A 51 0.88 9.23 -0.96
N ARG A 52 1.75 10.25 -1.14
CA ARG A 52 2.44 10.91 -0.03
C ARG A 52 1.45 11.63 0.88
N GLU A 53 0.54 12.44 0.31
CA GLU A 53 -0.51 13.13 1.06
C GLU A 53 -1.34 12.19 1.94
N ILE A 54 -1.68 10.99 1.42
CA ILE A 54 -2.42 9.98 2.19
C ILE A 54 -1.58 9.47 3.38
N LEU A 55 -0.30 9.16 3.17
CA LEU A 55 0.58 8.71 4.26
C LEU A 55 0.83 9.82 5.28
N ASP A 56 0.99 11.08 4.83
CA ASP A 56 1.13 12.25 5.68
C ASP A 56 -0.13 12.46 6.54
N GLN A 57 -1.33 12.33 5.97
CA GLN A 57 -2.60 12.39 6.70
C GLN A 57 -2.74 11.28 7.75
N LEU A 58 -2.12 10.11 7.52
CA LEU A 58 -2.08 9.03 8.50
C LEU A 58 -0.97 9.20 9.55
N GLY A 59 -0.14 10.23 9.44
CA GLY A 59 1.00 10.46 10.35
C GLY A 59 2.10 9.40 10.22
N ILE A 60 2.12 8.65 9.11
CA ILE A 60 3.13 7.60 8.88
C ILE A 60 4.41 8.26 8.36
N SER A 61 5.51 8.08 9.10
CA SER A 61 6.83 8.49 8.63
C SER A 61 7.33 7.52 7.56
N TYR A 62 7.82 8.03 6.43
CA TYR A 62 8.31 7.22 5.32
C TYR A 62 9.46 7.91 4.57
N GLN A 63 10.21 7.11 3.83
CA GLN A 63 11.20 7.59 2.85
C GLN A 63 10.62 7.42 1.44
N VAL A 64 10.79 8.41 0.57
CA VAL A 64 10.35 8.34 -0.83
C VAL A 64 11.47 7.69 -1.66
N LEU A 65 11.16 6.55 -2.29
CA LEU A 65 12.11 5.76 -3.07
C LEU A 65 11.44 5.29 -4.38
N PRO A 66 11.20 6.20 -5.35
CA PRO A 66 10.55 5.87 -6.62
C PRO A 66 11.34 4.81 -7.37
N GLN A 67 10.63 3.91 -8.03
CA GLN A 67 11.21 2.84 -8.82
C GLN A 67 10.77 2.97 -10.27
N ASP A 68 11.72 2.75 -11.18
CA ASP A 68 11.48 2.56 -12.60
C ASP A 68 11.35 1.06 -12.84
N VAL A 69 10.13 0.61 -13.19
CA VAL A 69 9.83 -0.79 -13.45
C VAL A 69 9.16 -0.91 -14.83
N ASP A 70 9.27 -2.07 -15.46
CA ASP A 70 8.58 -2.35 -16.71
C ASP A 70 7.06 -2.41 -16.48
N GLU A 71 6.36 -1.37 -16.91
CA GLU A 71 4.91 -1.21 -16.82
C GLU A 71 4.17 -1.77 -18.04
N SER A 72 4.85 -2.42 -19.00
CA SER A 72 4.21 -3.00 -20.18
C SER A 72 3.21 -4.10 -19.83
N HIS A 73 2.08 -4.13 -20.55
CA HIS A 73 1.07 -5.18 -20.43
C HIS A 73 1.61 -6.52 -20.93
N ARG A 74 1.31 -7.60 -20.21
CA ARG A 74 1.64 -8.96 -20.63
C ARG A 74 0.47 -9.60 -21.36
N ALA A 75 0.75 -10.44 -22.35
CA ALA A 75 -0.27 -11.13 -23.11
C ALA A 75 -1.20 -11.93 -22.18
N GLY A 76 -2.51 -11.70 -22.29
CA GLY A 76 -3.55 -12.38 -21.49
C GLY A 76 -3.63 -11.89 -20.02
N GLU A 77 -2.93 -10.83 -19.65
CA GLU A 77 -2.98 -10.28 -18.30
C GLU A 77 -4.29 -9.51 -18.07
N THR A 78 -5.02 -9.87 -17.02
CA THR A 78 -6.22 -9.12 -16.64
C THR A 78 -5.84 -7.80 -15.96
N PRO A 79 -6.70 -6.74 -15.97
CA PRO A 79 -6.42 -5.48 -15.29
C PRO A 79 -6.07 -5.66 -13.81
N ALA A 80 -6.74 -6.58 -13.12
CA ALA A 80 -6.46 -6.89 -11.72
C ALA A 80 -5.09 -7.55 -11.52
N ALA A 81 -4.68 -8.44 -12.42
CA ALA A 81 -3.35 -9.06 -12.38
C ALA A 81 -2.26 -8.02 -12.67
N TYR A 82 -2.50 -7.15 -13.64
CA TYR A 82 -1.62 -6.06 -14.04
C TYR A 82 -1.27 -5.13 -12.87
N VAL A 83 -2.27 -4.52 -12.24
CA VAL A 83 -2.01 -3.58 -11.12
C VAL A 83 -1.36 -4.28 -9.93
N LYS A 84 -1.74 -5.53 -9.63
CA LYS A 84 -1.11 -6.32 -8.56
C LYS A 84 0.37 -6.59 -8.85
N ARG A 85 0.69 -6.97 -10.07
CA ARG A 85 2.07 -7.21 -10.50
C ARG A 85 2.89 -5.93 -10.37
N LEU A 86 2.40 -4.81 -10.87
CA LEU A 86 3.12 -3.54 -10.83
C LEU A 86 3.31 -3.05 -9.39
N ALA A 87 2.30 -3.16 -8.54
CA ALA A 87 2.44 -2.82 -7.12
C ALA A 87 3.52 -3.67 -6.43
N ALA A 88 3.54 -4.99 -6.67
CA ALA A 88 4.57 -5.90 -6.16
C ALA A 88 5.95 -5.55 -6.69
N CYS A 89 6.10 -5.41 -8.01
CA CYS A 89 7.37 -5.08 -8.64
C CYS A 89 7.97 -3.77 -8.08
N LYS A 90 7.13 -2.72 -7.89
CA LYS A 90 7.57 -1.45 -7.30
C LYS A 90 8.07 -1.63 -5.87
N ALA A 91 7.33 -2.37 -5.03
CA ALA A 91 7.72 -2.62 -3.64
C ALA A 91 9.01 -3.45 -3.54
N GLU A 92 9.11 -4.54 -4.31
CA GLU A 92 10.26 -5.45 -4.33
C GLU A 92 11.52 -4.77 -4.88
N SER A 93 11.38 -3.96 -5.94
CA SER A 93 12.48 -3.19 -6.51
C SER A 93 13.02 -2.17 -5.50
N ALA A 94 12.14 -1.46 -4.78
CA ALA A 94 12.53 -0.54 -3.73
C ALA A 94 13.29 -1.26 -2.60
N LEU A 95 12.77 -2.41 -2.16
CA LEU A 95 13.44 -3.23 -1.15
C LEU A 95 14.82 -3.72 -1.63
N ALA A 96 14.92 -4.14 -2.90
CA ALA A 96 16.19 -4.60 -3.47
C ALA A 96 17.23 -3.49 -3.57
N SER A 97 16.80 -2.26 -3.90
CA SER A 97 17.69 -1.10 -4.05
C SER A 97 18.20 -0.55 -2.71
N HIS A 98 17.56 -0.89 -1.59
CA HIS A 98 17.96 -0.40 -0.27
C HIS A 98 19.24 -1.06 0.29
N GLY A 99 19.67 -2.21 -0.25
CA GLY A 99 20.86 -2.94 0.18
C GLY A 99 20.64 -3.80 1.43
N GLU A 100 20.42 -3.21 2.60
CA GLU A 100 20.01 -3.92 3.82
C GLU A 100 18.48 -4.04 3.85
N LYS A 101 17.99 -5.29 3.93
CA LYS A 101 16.54 -5.58 3.89
C LYS A 101 15.90 -5.74 5.27
N GLN A 102 16.72 -5.90 6.32
CA GLN A 102 16.24 -6.05 7.70
C GLN A 102 15.78 -4.70 8.26
N GLY A 103 14.60 -4.68 8.89
CA GLY A 103 14.00 -3.45 9.44
C GLY A 103 13.46 -2.47 8.38
N ILE A 104 13.31 -2.90 7.14
CA ILE A 104 12.77 -2.12 6.02
C ILE A 104 11.48 -2.76 5.53
N ALA A 105 10.47 -1.94 5.28
CA ALA A 105 9.23 -2.32 4.64
C ALA A 105 8.91 -1.34 3.51
N CYS A 106 8.77 -1.86 2.28
CA CYS A 106 8.53 -1.04 1.10
C CYS A 106 7.07 -1.16 0.65
N LEU A 107 6.38 -0.02 0.58
CA LEU A 107 5.04 0.11 0.03
C LEU A 107 5.13 0.45 -1.46
N GLY A 108 4.62 -0.45 -2.30
CA GLY A 108 4.37 -0.21 -3.72
C GLY A 108 2.88 -0.08 -3.99
N SER A 109 2.48 0.75 -4.94
CA SER A 109 1.08 0.85 -5.36
C SER A 109 0.98 1.14 -6.84
N ASP A 110 -0.08 0.62 -7.46
CA ASP A 110 -0.41 0.90 -8.85
C ASP A 110 -1.91 1.07 -9.02
N THR A 111 -2.30 1.92 -9.99
CA THR A 111 -3.71 2.29 -10.21
C THR A 111 -4.00 2.33 -11.70
N THR A 112 -5.10 1.70 -12.12
CA THR A 112 -5.62 1.80 -13.46
C THR A 112 -7.12 2.01 -13.47
N VAL A 113 -7.63 2.63 -14.54
CA VAL A 113 -9.05 2.81 -14.82
C VAL A 113 -9.47 1.80 -15.87
N VAL A 114 -10.63 1.17 -15.69
CA VAL A 114 -11.18 0.18 -16.62
C VAL A 114 -12.61 0.53 -16.96
N CYS A 115 -12.89 0.72 -18.24
CA CYS A 115 -14.23 0.94 -18.78
C CYS A 115 -14.46 0.03 -19.99
N ASP A 116 -15.59 -0.67 -20.04
CA ASP A 116 -15.97 -1.59 -21.13
C ASP A 116 -14.86 -2.61 -21.49
N GLY A 117 -14.11 -3.07 -20.46
CA GLY A 117 -12.99 -4.01 -20.63
C GLY A 117 -11.69 -3.39 -21.14
N GLN A 118 -11.67 -2.10 -21.45
CA GLN A 118 -10.49 -1.36 -21.86
C GLN A 118 -9.79 -0.74 -20.63
N VAL A 119 -8.46 -0.85 -20.59
CA VAL A 119 -7.60 -0.23 -19.59
C VAL A 119 -7.23 1.17 -20.05
N PHE A 120 -7.37 2.15 -19.16
CA PHE A 120 -6.96 3.54 -19.36
C PHE A 120 -5.87 3.88 -18.34
N GLU A 121 -4.68 4.13 -18.88
CA GLU A 121 -3.53 4.61 -18.10
C GLU A 121 -3.46 6.15 -18.14
N LYS A 122 -2.28 6.71 -17.96
CA LYS A 122 -2.07 8.15 -18.10
C LYS A 122 -2.19 8.52 -19.58
N PRO A 123 -2.88 9.61 -19.92
CA PRO A 123 -2.96 10.06 -21.31
C PRO A 123 -1.57 10.46 -21.82
N ALA A 124 -1.28 10.08 -23.06
CA ALA A 124 -0.03 10.45 -23.71
C ALA A 124 0.01 11.94 -24.12
N ASP A 125 -1.15 12.47 -24.49
CA ASP A 125 -1.35 13.84 -24.95
C ASP A 125 -2.82 14.27 -24.80
N GLN A 126 -3.15 15.46 -25.35
CA GLN A 126 -4.49 16.03 -25.30
C GLN A 126 -5.53 15.18 -26.03
N GLU A 127 -5.17 14.63 -27.19
CA GLU A 127 -6.08 13.81 -28.01
C GLU A 127 -6.42 12.51 -27.28
N ASP A 128 -5.42 11.88 -26.68
CA ASP A 128 -5.61 10.68 -25.89
C ASP A 128 -6.44 10.95 -24.61
N ALA A 129 -6.20 12.07 -23.92
CA ALA A 129 -7.03 12.49 -22.78
C ALA A 129 -8.49 12.71 -23.19
N HIS A 130 -8.72 13.38 -24.33
CA HIS A 130 -10.05 13.60 -24.87
C HIS A 130 -10.74 12.26 -25.20
N ARG A 131 -10.05 11.35 -25.87
CA ARG A 131 -10.55 10.00 -26.17
C ARG A 131 -10.92 9.24 -24.89
N MET A 132 -10.05 9.29 -23.85
CA MET A 132 -10.31 8.63 -22.57
C MET A 132 -11.57 9.20 -21.90
N LEU A 133 -11.63 10.50 -21.71
CA LEU A 133 -12.75 11.16 -21.01
C LEU A 133 -14.07 11.01 -21.76
N SER A 134 -14.06 11.10 -23.09
CA SER A 134 -15.24 10.82 -23.92
C SER A 134 -15.71 9.37 -23.77
N SER A 135 -14.79 8.41 -23.64
CA SER A 135 -15.14 7.01 -23.40
C SER A 135 -15.77 6.77 -22.02
N LEU A 136 -15.43 7.61 -21.01
CA LEU A 136 -15.96 7.54 -19.65
C LEU A 136 -17.27 8.34 -19.49
N SER A 137 -17.55 9.30 -20.38
CA SER A 137 -18.71 10.21 -20.35
C SER A 137 -20.02 9.43 -20.26
N GLY A 138 -20.86 9.76 -19.26
CA GLY A 138 -22.18 9.16 -19.04
C GLY A 138 -22.13 7.69 -18.61
N LYS A 139 -20.99 7.16 -18.17
CA LYS A 139 -20.82 5.75 -17.83
C LYS A 139 -20.28 5.54 -16.42
N SER A 140 -20.51 4.32 -15.91
CA SER A 140 -19.78 3.78 -14.76
C SER A 140 -18.53 3.04 -15.25
N HIS A 141 -17.44 3.24 -14.56
CA HIS A 141 -16.16 2.58 -14.80
C HIS A 141 -15.51 2.15 -13.48
N GLN A 142 -14.56 1.24 -13.57
CA GLN A 142 -13.84 0.75 -12.40
C GLN A 142 -12.49 1.45 -12.26
N VAL A 143 -12.12 1.74 -11.02
CA VAL A 143 -10.76 2.12 -10.62
C VAL A 143 -10.19 0.98 -9.78
N LEU A 144 -9.15 0.35 -10.29
CA LEU A 144 -8.44 -0.73 -9.64
C LEU A 144 -7.13 -0.18 -9.07
N THR A 145 -6.96 -0.29 -7.77
CA THR A 145 -5.70 0.09 -7.11
C THR A 145 -5.18 -1.07 -6.28
N ALA A 146 -3.99 -1.54 -6.61
CA ALA A 146 -3.27 -2.49 -5.79
C ALA A 146 -2.26 -1.77 -4.89
N VAL A 147 -2.12 -2.28 -3.67
CA VAL A 147 -1.05 -1.92 -2.75
C VAL A 147 -0.29 -3.17 -2.35
N ALA A 148 1.04 -3.09 -2.34
CA ALA A 148 1.95 -4.17 -1.95
C ALA A 148 2.82 -3.71 -0.79
N LEU A 149 3.10 -4.63 0.14
CA LEU A 149 4.12 -4.47 1.18
C LEU A 149 5.18 -5.55 0.98
N ALA A 150 6.41 -5.13 0.73
CA ALA A 150 7.56 -6.00 0.62
C ALA A 150 8.51 -5.79 1.80
N THR A 151 8.91 -6.90 2.43
CA THR A 151 9.90 -6.98 3.50
C THR A 151 10.94 -8.04 3.17
N ALA A 152 11.95 -8.22 4.01
CA ALA A 152 12.91 -9.33 3.85
C ALA A 152 12.24 -10.72 3.91
N ASP A 153 11.10 -10.83 4.60
CA ASP A 153 10.46 -12.11 4.92
C ASP A 153 9.30 -12.45 3.98
N PHE A 154 8.60 -11.45 3.41
CA PHE A 154 7.43 -11.66 2.55
C PHE A 154 7.14 -10.45 1.64
N THR A 155 6.40 -10.73 0.57
CA THR A 155 5.66 -9.71 -0.20
C THR A 155 4.19 -10.08 -0.20
N GLU A 156 3.32 -9.15 0.18
CA GLU A 156 1.87 -9.34 0.13
C GLU A 156 1.21 -8.20 -0.64
N VAL A 157 0.18 -8.54 -1.43
CA VAL A 157 -0.51 -7.60 -2.33
C VAL A 157 -2.01 -7.67 -2.11
N LEU A 158 -2.62 -6.52 -1.89
CA LEU A 158 -4.08 -6.38 -1.79
C LEU A 158 -4.59 -5.51 -2.94
N LEU A 159 -5.84 -5.76 -3.33
CA LEU A 159 -6.52 -5.05 -4.40
C LEU A 159 -7.77 -4.36 -3.87
N SER A 160 -7.88 -3.08 -4.14
CA SER A 160 -9.09 -2.28 -3.95
C SER A 160 -9.74 -2.04 -5.31
N VAL A 161 -11.04 -2.29 -5.41
CA VAL A 161 -11.84 -2.05 -6.62
C VAL A 161 -12.95 -1.07 -6.26
N SER A 162 -12.99 0.05 -6.96
CA SER A 162 -14.00 1.07 -6.80
C SER A 162 -14.71 1.33 -8.12
N GLU A 163 -15.97 1.75 -8.04
CA GLU A 163 -16.78 2.16 -9.18
C GLU A 163 -16.98 3.67 -9.12
N VAL A 164 -16.81 4.33 -10.27
CA VAL A 164 -17.06 5.77 -10.43
C VAL A 164 -18.01 5.95 -11.58
N THR A 165 -19.05 6.77 -11.41
CA THR A 165 -20.01 7.11 -12.47
C THR A 165 -19.82 8.54 -12.87
N PHE A 166 -19.60 8.79 -14.16
CA PHE A 166 -19.54 10.12 -14.72
C PHE A 166 -20.89 10.56 -15.25
N ARG A 167 -21.19 11.85 -15.07
CA ARG A 167 -22.24 12.50 -15.86
C ARG A 167 -21.81 12.53 -17.33
N VAL A 168 -22.75 12.91 -18.22
CA VAL A 168 -22.40 13.22 -19.62
C VAL A 168 -21.51 14.46 -19.63
N LEU A 169 -20.42 14.40 -20.39
CA LEU A 169 -19.43 15.46 -20.57
C LEU A 169 -19.55 16.04 -21.98
N GLU A 170 -19.39 17.34 -22.08
CA GLU A 170 -19.33 18.04 -23.36
C GLU A 170 -17.88 18.21 -23.82
N ASP A 171 -17.66 18.30 -25.12
CA ASP A 171 -16.31 18.38 -25.73
C ASP A 171 -15.51 19.60 -25.27
N ASP A 172 -16.19 20.72 -25.06
CA ASP A 172 -15.57 21.96 -24.56
C ASP A 172 -15.13 21.83 -23.09
N GLU A 173 -15.88 21.11 -22.25
CA GLU A 173 -15.50 20.83 -20.87
C GLU A 173 -14.25 19.95 -20.81
N ILE A 174 -14.19 18.89 -21.64
CA ILE A 174 -13.02 18.02 -21.72
C ILE A 174 -11.79 18.80 -22.17
N SER A 175 -11.96 19.65 -23.18
CA SER A 175 -10.88 20.50 -23.69
C SER A 175 -10.39 21.52 -22.65
N ALA A 176 -11.32 22.17 -21.94
CA ALA A 176 -10.99 23.11 -20.87
C ALA A 176 -10.29 22.42 -19.69
N TYR A 177 -10.71 21.19 -19.36
CA TYR A 177 -10.09 20.43 -18.29
C TYR A 177 -8.64 20.02 -18.62
N TRP A 178 -8.35 19.67 -19.87
CA TRP A 178 -6.96 19.40 -20.30
C TRP A 178 -6.06 20.62 -20.08
N GLN A 179 -6.54 21.84 -20.37
CA GLN A 179 -5.75 23.06 -20.24
C GLN A 179 -5.37 23.37 -18.79
N THR A 180 -6.01 22.76 -17.81
CA THR A 180 -5.62 22.87 -16.39
C THR A 180 -4.33 22.13 -16.05
N GLY A 181 -3.90 21.19 -16.90
CA GLY A 181 -2.78 20.31 -16.65
C GLY A 181 -3.08 19.16 -15.68
N GLU A 182 -4.25 19.17 -15.04
CA GLU A 182 -4.62 18.13 -14.06
C GLU A 182 -4.70 16.71 -14.67
N PRO A 183 -5.21 16.48 -15.90
CA PRO A 183 -5.33 15.14 -16.50
C PRO A 183 -4.01 14.38 -16.68
N ALA A 184 -2.92 15.09 -16.97
CA ALA A 184 -1.72 14.55 -17.62
C ALA A 184 -1.01 13.43 -16.83
N ASP A 185 -1.13 13.40 -15.49
CA ASP A 185 -0.43 12.44 -14.63
C ASP A 185 -1.35 11.38 -14.00
N LYS A 186 -2.59 11.25 -14.50
CA LYS A 186 -3.63 10.45 -13.86
C LYS A 186 -4.17 9.36 -14.76
N ALA A 187 -4.31 8.14 -14.22
CA ALA A 187 -4.98 7.04 -14.90
C ALA A 187 -6.42 7.45 -15.28
N GLY A 188 -6.81 7.21 -16.53
CA GLY A 188 -8.10 7.63 -17.06
C GLY A 188 -8.23 9.13 -17.31
N GLY A 189 -7.17 9.91 -17.11
CA GLY A 189 -7.13 11.34 -17.38
C GLY A 189 -7.96 12.21 -16.44
N TYR A 190 -8.24 11.79 -15.18
CA TYR A 190 -8.96 12.63 -14.22
C TYR A 190 -8.53 12.43 -12.77
N GLY A 191 -8.79 13.43 -11.95
CA GLY A 191 -8.53 13.39 -10.50
C GLY A 191 -9.79 13.60 -9.66
N ILE A 192 -10.11 12.64 -8.77
CA ILE A 192 -11.26 12.75 -7.85
C ILE A 192 -11.09 13.87 -6.81
N GLN A 193 -9.86 14.25 -6.48
CA GLN A 193 -9.55 15.31 -5.50
C GLN A 193 -9.58 16.71 -6.10
N GLY A 194 -9.50 16.83 -7.43
CA GLY A 194 -9.34 18.08 -8.14
C GLY A 194 -10.58 18.50 -8.92
N LEU A 195 -10.35 19.18 -10.01
CA LEU A 195 -11.39 19.65 -10.92
C LEU A 195 -12.13 18.51 -11.61
N GLY A 196 -11.50 17.34 -11.80
CA GLY A 196 -12.15 16.14 -12.32
C GLY A 196 -13.34 15.67 -11.46
N ALA A 197 -13.44 16.10 -10.21
CA ALA A 197 -14.61 15.86 -9.36
C ALA A 197 -15.92 16.44 -9.95
N LEU A 198 -15.84 17.46 -10.80
CA LEU A 198 -17.00 18.05 -11.50
C LEU A 198 -17.68 17.06 -12.46
N PHE A 199 -16.97 16.02 -12.88
CA PHE A 199 -17.47 15.01 -13.80
C PHE A 199 -18.15 13.84 -13.08
N ILE A 200 -17.89 13.69 -11.77
CA ILE A 200 -18.32 12.53 -10.98
C ILE A 200 -19.72 12.76 -10.44
N GLU A 201 -20.68 11.93 -10.89
CA GLU A 201 -22.03 11.89 -10.37
C GLU A 201 -22.09 11.06 -9.06
N SER A 202 -21.40 9.94 -9.03
CA SER A 202 -21.36 9.06 -7.86
C SER A 202 -20.12 8.18 -7.82
N MET A 203 -19.79 7.67 -6.64
CA MET A 203 -18.74 6.65 -6.46
C MET A 203 -19.19 5.58 -5.45
N LYS A 204 -18.67 4.37 -5.61
CA LYS A 204 -18.85 3.25 -4.70
C LYS A 204 -17.53 2.55 -4.47
N GLY A 205 -17.13 2.38 -3.20
CA GLY A 205 -15.87 1.75 -2.81
C GLY A 205 -14.94 2.69 -2.05
N SER A 206 -13.64 2.59 -2.28
CA SER A 206 -12.60 3.30 -1.54
C SER A 206 -12.23 4.62 -2.22
N TYR A 207 -12.53 5.76 -1.58
CA TYR A 207 -12.08 7.07 -2.05
C TYR A 207 -10.54 7.16 -2.13
N SER A 208 -9.85 6.71 -1.07
CA SER A 208 -8.39 6.70 -1.05
C SER A 208 -7.80 5.72 -2.07
N GLY A 209 -8.53 4.63 -2.39
CA GLY A 209 -8.18 3.73 -3.48
C GLY A 209 -8.23 4.44 -4.83
N ILE A 210 -9.28 5.23 -5.11
CA ILE A 210 -9.37 6.02 -6.35
C ILE A 210 -8.24 7.06 -6.42
N MET A 211 -7.83 7.64 -5.27
CA MET A 211 -6.68 8.54 -5.19
C MET A 211 -5.33 7.86 -5.45
N GLY A 212 -5.26 6.53 -5.31
CA GLY A 212 -4.09 5.74 -5.64
C GLY A 212 -3.35 5.05 -4.49
N LEU A 213 -3.88 5.15 -3.24
CA LEU A 213 -3.39 4.37 -2.09
C LEU A 213 -4.57 4.00 -1.18
N PRO A 214 -5.08 2.76 -1.24
CA PRO A 214 -6.25 2.35 -0.47
C PRO A 214 -5.89 2.20 1.01
N VAL A 215 -6.41 3.10 1.84
CA VAL A 215 -6.04 3.22 3.27
C VAL A 215 -6.39 1.96 4.05
N PHE A 216 -7.55 1.33 3.79
CA PHE A 216 -7.97 0.12 4.50
C PHE A 216 -6.98 -1.03 4.25
N GLU A 217 -6.67 -1.30 3.00
CA GLU A 217 -5.73 -2.35 2.58
C GLU A 217 -4.32 -2.04 3.04
N THR A 218 -3.91 -0.76 2.97
CA THR A 218 -2.60 -0.30 3.47
C THR A 218 -2.48 -0.54 4.97
N ALA A 219 -3.48 -0.17 5.76
CA ALA A 219 -3.49 -0.40 7.21
C ALA A 219 -3.46 -1.90 7.55
N TYR A 220 -4.17 -2.74 6.78
CA TYR A 220 -4.13 -4.18 6.95
C TYR A 220 -2.72 -4.75 6.71
N LEU A 221 -2.02 -4.30 5.67
CA LEU A 221 -0.65 -4.72 5.39
C LEU A 221 0.32 -4.25 6.49
N LEU A 222 0.17 -3.01 6.98
CA LEU A 222 1.02 -2.46 8.04
C LEU A 222 0.86 -3.22 9.37
N GLN A 223 -0.30 -3.80 9.66
CA GLN A 223 -0.47 -4.67 10.82
C GLN A 223 0.48 -5.87 10.82
N LYS A 224 0.86 -6.38 9.64
CA LYS A 224 1.77 -7.54 9.52
C LYS A 224 3.22 -7.24 9.90
N ILE A 225 3.54 -5.97 10.02
CA ILE A 225 4.83 -5.46 10.51
C ILE A 225 4.67 -4.73 11.85
N ASP A 226 3.65 -5.12 12.61
CA ASP A 226 3.35 -4.60 13.95
C ASP A 226 3.13 -3.08 14.03
N MET A 227 2.60 -2.50 12.96
CA MET A 227 2.12 -1.12 12.90
C MET A 227 0.58 -1.10 12.79
N PRO A 228 -0.17 -1.45 13.86
CA PRO A 228 -1.63 -1.47 13.83
C PRO A 228 -2.22 -0.06 13.80
N ALA A 229 -3.47 0.05 13.35
CA ALA A 229 -4.19 1.32 13.30
C ALA A 229 -4.22 2.07 14.66
N ALA A 230 -4.22 1.34 15.78
CA ALA A 230 -4.14 1.94 17.11
C ALA A 230 -2.85 2.75 17.32
N ASN A 231 -1.71 2.29 16.79
CA ASN A 231 -0.45 3.01 16.89
C ASN A 231 -0.46 4.27 16.01
N ILE A 232 -1.11 4.20 14.84
CA ILE A 232 -1.29 5.35 13.95
C ILE A 232 -2.17 6.40 14.66
N LEU A 233 -3.31 6.00 15.22
CA LEU A 233 -4.24 6.89 15.92
C LEU A 233 -3.65 7.46 17.22
N GLY A 234 -2.79 6.71 17.90
CA GLY A 234 -2.12 7.15 19.14
C GLY A 234 -1.18 8.35 18.97
N GLN A 235 -0.74 8.65 17.76
CA GLN A 235 0.12 9.81 17.46
C GLN A 235 -0.63 11.14 17.53
N TYR A 236 -1.97 11.12 17.57
CA TYR A 236 -2.83 12.32 17.62
C TYR A 236 -3.38 12.62 19.02
N GLN A 237 -2.89 11.92 20.06
CA GLN A 237 -3.23 12.15 21.47
C GLN A 237 -2.15 12.99 22.16
#